data_d17695b3c05cb6298d4d4ef200838e2b
#
_entry.id   d17695b3c05cb6298d4d4ef200838e2b
#
_cell.length_a   1.000
_cell.length_b   1.000
_cell.length_c   1.000
_cell.angle_alpha   90.00
_cell.angle_beta   90.00
_cell.angle_gamma   90.00
#
_symmetry.space_group_name_H-M   'P 1'
#
loop_
_entity.id
_entity.type
_entity.pdbx_description
1 polymer ?
#
loop_
_entity_poly.entity_id
_entity_poly.type
_entity_poly.pdbx_seq_one_letter_code
_entity_poly.pdbx_strand_id
1 'polypeptide(L)'
;IRKPAGVQLYTKGQSADAMFFILRGSVELTDERTEIAGNGALIGALEFLNKMPRKTTARCVTETDLFVITEDNIISLFQQRPRIGYTILKAVAAEAVNKELNENKDTLQAETSKPLAKTLAQVLPDGHPRFETTAPAEFDEYIFYSSAECPVCQTEFSAVKLRESRLITKQVASDFRIIYENMEPLWYYIWVCPGCGFAYPRKQFRKITPRQAAKLKKALVEGSLQFEYSSRRTLSEVFAAYYLSLYTFDLMEAAPQLYGNLWMRLVWLYEDCGEPEWALEAAAKALNYFEEALLSGRRSDAGDQQLYIIMAELNLRLGKKEEALRCLMEAVNLRQGNDGYRRLAADRIQDLRSQ
;
A
#
# COMPACT_ATOMS: atom_id res chain seq x y z
N ILE A 1 -7.06 24.65 16.02
CA ILE A 1 -6.83 26.09 15.88
C ILE A 1 -6.58 26.45 14.42
N ARG A 2 -6.98 27.65 14.02
CA ARG A 2 -6.68 28.20 12.69
C ARG A 2 -5.63 29.30 12.81
N LYS A 3 -4.62 29.27 11.95
CA LYS A 3 -3.52 30.24 11.91
C LYS A 3 -3.41 30.83 10.50
N PRO A 4 -3.31 32.16 10.34
CA PRO A 4 -3.08 32.79 9.05
C PRO A 4 -1.69 32.50 8.49
N ALA A 5 -1.52 32.72 7.18
CA ALA A 5 -0.22 32.63 6.53
C ALA A 5 0.79 33.59 7.20
N GLY A 6 2.04 33.15 7.28
CA GLY A 6 3.15 33.91 7.90
C GLY A 6 3.26 33.76 9.40
N VAL A 7 2.29 33.19 10.10
CA VAL A 7 2.37 33.00 11.57
C VAL A 7 3.37 31.90 11.90
N GLN A 8 4.25 32.20 12.85
CA GLN A 8 5.21 31.27 13.40
C GLN A 8 4.56 30.45 14.52
N LEU A 9 4.70 29.13 14.44
CA LEU A 9 4.16 28.17 15.43
C LEU A 9 5.13 27.96 16.58
N TYR A 10 6.42 27.81 16.26
CA TYR A 10 7.51 27.69 17.23
C TYR A 10 8.87 28.05 16.59
N THR A 11 9.86 28.28 17.39
CA THR A 11 11.23 28.63 16.99
C THR A 11 12.20 27.52 17.36
N LYS A 12 13.25 27.32 16.57
CA LYS A 12 14.39 26.45 16.91
C LYS A 12 14.94 26.80 18.29
N GLY A 13 15.19 25.78 19.12
CA GLY A 13 15.68 25.93 20.50
C GLY A 13 14.59 26.16 21.56
N GLN A 14 13.36 26.44 21.18
CA GLN A 14 12.23 26.59 22.10
C GLN A 14 11.83 25.24 22.73
N SER A 15 11.29 25.25 23.96
CA SER A 15 10.66 24.07 24.59
C SER A 15 9.54 23.51 23.73
N ALA A 16 9.44 22.18 23.68
CA ALA A 16 8.43 21.49 22.88
C ALA A 16 7.25 21.05 23.74
N ASP A 17 6.31 21.96 24.00
CA ASP A 17 5.15 21.74 24.87
C ASP A 17 3.92 21.15 24.14
N ALA A 18 3.96 21.07 22.82
CA ALA A 18 2.92 20.50 21.98
C ALA A 18 3.48 19.96 20.66
N MET A 19 2.75 19.06 20.03
CA MET A 19 2.92 18.70 18.61
C MET A 19 1.68 19.10 17.81
N PHE A 20 1.85 19.28 16.50
CA PHE A 20 0.80 19.86 15.63
C PHE A 20 0.51 18.93 14.47
N PHE A 21 -0.75 18.54 14.32
CA PHE A 21 -1.23 17.80 13.15
C PHE A 21 -1.89 18.76 12.16
N ILE A 22 -1.44 18.78 10.91
CA ILE A 22 -1.94 19.69 9.87
C ILE A 22 -3.22 19.10 9.27
N LEU A 23 -4.36 19.70 9.59
CA LEU A 23 -5.65 19.32 9.02
C LEU A 23 -5.84 19.88 7.61
N ARG A 24 -5.39 21.13 7.40
CA ARG A 24 -5.48 21.85 6.12
C ARG A 24 -4.41 22.93 6.07
N GLY A 25 -3.81 23.14 4.89
CA GLY A 25 -2.78 24.15 4.68
C GLY A 25 -1.39 23.58 4.63
N SER A 26 -0.36 24.43 4.84
CA SER A 26 1.04 24.04 4.79
C SER A 26 1.89 24.84 5.75
N VAL A 27 2.90 24.19 6.32
CA VAL A 27 3.85 24.75 7.28
C VAL A 27 5.27 24.52 6.76
N GLU A 28 6.06 25.58 6.76
CA GLU A 28 7.48 25.56 6.45
C GLU A 28 8.27 25.23 7.71
N LEU A 29 9.14 24.23 7.63
CA LEU A 29 10.08 23.85 8.67
C LEU A 29 11.48 24.24 8.21
N THR A 30 12.14 25.13 8.96
CA THR A 30 13.45 25.67 8.59
C THR A 30 14.48 25.32 9.64
N ASP A 31 15.57 24.70 9.19
CA ASP A 31 16.82 24.48 9.91
C ASP A 31 17.98 24.83 8.97
N GLU A 32 18.90 23.91 8.68
CA GLU A 32 19.91 24.02 7.60
C GLU A 32 19.28 23.87 6.21
N ARG A 33 18.15 23.18 6.13
CA ARG A 33 17.34 22.99 4.94
C ARG A 33 15.91 23.43 5.23
N THR A 34 15.19 23.83 4.18
CA THR A 34 13.77 24.19 4.27
C THR A 34 12.91 23.06 3.72
N GLU A 35 11.95 22.59 4.52
CA GLU A 35 10.99 21.57 4.17
C GLU A 35 9.56 22.10 4.32
N ILE A 36 8.63 21.70 3.47
CA ILE A 36 7.21 22.07 3.56
C ILE A 36 6.39 20.86 3.94
N ALA A 37 5.80 20.90 5.13
CA ALA A 37 4.84 19.93 5.63
C ALA A 37 3.42 20.34 5.20
N GLY A 38 2.68 19.41 4.61
CA GLY A 38 1.30 19.62 4.12
C GLY A 38 0.25 18.90 4.95
N ASN A 39 -0.98 18.83 4.39
CA ASN A 39 -2.11 18.15 5.01
C ASN A 39 -1.78 16.71 5.43
N GLY A 40 -2.18 16.32 6.64
CA GLY A 40 -1.93 15.01 7.22
C GLY A 40 -0.55 14.85 7.87
N ALA A 41 0.33 15.85 7.76
CA ALA A 41 1.62 15.80 8.42
C ALA A 41 1.51 16.11 9.93
N LEU A 42 2.33 15.42 10.71
CA LEU A 42 2.56 15.69 12.14
C LEU A 42 3.91 16.37 12.27
N ILE A 43 3.96 17.53 12.94
CA ILE A 43 5.19 18.31 13.09
C ILE A 43 5.54 18.51 14.56
N GLY A 44 6.85 18.44 14.87
CA GLY A 44 7.40 18.64 16.20
C GLY A 44 7.07 17.52 17.20
N ALA A 45 6.73 16.31 16.70
CA ALA A 45 6.33 15.19 17.52
C ALA A 45 7.51 14.58 18.28
N LEU A 46 8.65 14.39 17.63
CA LEU A 46 9.83 13.79 18.26
C LEU A 46 10.38 14.65 19.39
N GLU A 47 10.43 15.97 19.19
CA GLU A 47 10.88 16.89 20.23
C GLU A 47 9.90 16.93 21.41
N PHE A 48 8.58 16.94 21.13
CA PHE A 48 7.52 16.91 22.15
C PHE A 48 7.58 15.62 22.99
N LEU A 49 7.62 14.45 22.35
CA LEU A 49 7.59 13.16 23.04
C LEU A 49 8.88 12.88 23.83
N ASN A 50 10.04 13.36 23.34
CA ASN A 50 11.33 13.17 24.01
C ASN A 50 11.72 14.35 24.92
N LYS A 51 10.84 15.35 25.09
CA LYS A 51 11.09 16.56 25.91
C LYS A 51 12.39 17.29 25.50
N MET A 52 12.65 17.35 24.19
CA MET A 52 13.81 18.00 23.60
C MET A 52 13.46 19.41 23.10
N PRO A 53 14.43 20.32 23.02
CA PRO A 53 14.22 21.59 22.32
C PRO A 53 13.88 21.41 20.86
N ARG A 54 13.10 22.34 20.29
CA ARG A 54 12.75 22.37 18.85
C ARG A 54 14.01 22.37 18.00
N LYS A 55 14.09 21.47 17.02
CA LYS A 55 15.22 21.39 16.09
C LYS A 55 15.04 22.33 14.89
N THR A 56 13.80 22.68 14.56
CA THR A 56 13.44 23.56 13.44
C THR A 56 12.63 24.75 13.92
N THR A 57 12.52 25.77 13.07
CA THR A 57 11.52 26.84 13.18
C THR A 57 10.35 26.49 12.26
N ALA A 58 9.12 26.54 12.78
CA ALA A 58 7.90 26.23 12.02
C ALA A 58 7.07 27.49 11.75
N ARG A 59 6.70 27.72 10.48
CA ARG A 59 5.93 28.88 10.04
C ARG A 59 4.83 28.47 9.05
N CYS A 60 3.61 28.96 9.24
CA CYS A 60 2.52 28.72 8.30
C CYS A 60 2.80 29.41 6.96
N VAL A 61 2.81 28.65 5.85
CA VAL A 61 2.98 29.18 4.49
C VAL A 61 1.66 29.67 3.95
N THR A 62 0.58 28.95 4.25
CA THR A 62 -0.80 29.28 3.91
C THR A 62 -1.63 29.46 5.16
N GLU A 63 -2.91 29.90 5.03
CA GLU A 63 -3.86 29.75 6.13
C GLU A 63 -3.95 28.27 6.50
N THR A 64 -3.69 27.93 7.77
CA THR A 64 -3.48 26.55 8.21
C THR A 64 -4.39 26.21 9.39
N ASP A 65 -5.16 25.13 9.23
CA ASP A 65 -5.94 24.52 10.31
C ASP A 65 -5.09 23.42 10.97
N LEU A 66 -4.87 23.56 12.27
CA LEU A 66 -4.01 22.69 13.07
C LEU A 66 -4.80 22.04 14.21
N PHE A 67 -4.53 20.75 14.44
CA PHE A 67 -4.90 20.08 15.68
C PHE A 67 -3.68 20.09 16.61
N VAL A 68 -3.82 20.72 17.77
CA VAL A 68 -2.73 20.86 18.75
C VAL A 68 -2.84 19.73 19.77
N ILE A 69 -1.76 18.97 19.94
CA ILE A 69 -1.66 17.84 20.84
C ILE A 69 -0.67 18.18 21.95
N THR A 70 -1.18 18.21 23.18
CA THR A 70 -0.41 18.49 24.41
C THR A 70 -0.42 17.26 25.32
N GLU A 71 0.40 17.25 26.39
CA GLU A 71 0.38 16.18 27.39
C GLU A 71 -1.02 16.00 28.01
N ASP A 72 -1.76 17.09 28.25
CA ASP A 72 -3.07 17.04 28.89
C ASP A 72 -4.15 16.36 28.03
N ASN A 73 -4.04 16.50 26.70
CA ASN A 73 -5.08 15.97 25.80
C ASN A 73 -4.70 14.66 25.10
N ILE A 74 -3.43 14.30 25.04
CA ILE A 74 -2.95 13.11 24.33
C ILE A 74 -3.56 11.82 24.91
N ILE A 75 -3.55 11.67 26.25
CA ILE A 75 -4.06 10.48 26.93
C ILE A 75 -5.56 10.34 26.68
N SER A 76 -6.33 11.42 26.87
CA SER A 76 -7.76 11.43 26.64
C SER A 76 -8.11 11.15 25.16
N LEU A 77 -7.29 11.63 24.23
CA LEU A 77 -7.44 11.38 22.81
C LEU A 77 -7.27 9.87 22.48
N PHE A 78 -6.25 9.22 23.06
CA PHE A 78 -6.03 7.79 22.89
C PHE A 78 -7.15 6.95 23.52
N GLN A 79 -7.64 7.35 24.68
CA GLN A 79 -8.75 6.65 25.36
C GLN A 79 -10.09 6.80 24.64
N GLN A 80 -10.44 8.02 24.23
CA GLN A 80 -11.73 8.30 23.61
C GLN A 80 -11.76 7.94 22.12
N ARG A 81 -10.62 8.01 21.43
CA ARG A 81 -10.47 7.74 20.01
C ARG A 81 -9.22 6.95 19.71
N PRO A 82 -9.15 5.66 20.06
CA PRO A 82 -7.96 4.82 19.89
C PRO A 82 -7.40 4.80 18.47
N ARG A 83 -8.28 4.90 17.46
CA ARG A 83 -7.89 4.96 16.04
C ARG A 83 -7.09 6.22 15.68
N ILE A 84 -7.46 7.37 16.24
CA ILE A 84 -6.68 8.62 16.03
C ILE A 84 -5.33 8.48 16.73
N GLY A 85 -5.30 7.90 17.94
CA GLY A 85 -4.06 7.59 18.65
C GLY A 85 -3.11 6.71 17.82
N TYR A 86 -3.64 5.67 17.19
CA TYR A 86 -2.88 4.80 16.29
C TYR A 86 -2.32 5.55 15.07
N THR A 87 -3.11 6.43 14.46
CA THR A 87 -2.66 7.26 13.31
C THR A 87 -1.51 8.19 13.73
N ILE A 88 -1.58 8.77 14.93
CA ILE A 88 -0.52 9.59 15.51
C ILE A 88 0.75 8.76 15.72
N LEU A 89 0.64 7.57 16.32
CA LEU A 89 1.77 6.65 16.52
C LEU A 89 2.44 6.27 15.19
N LYS A 90 1.65 5.96 14.17
CA LYS A 90 2.16 5.65 12.83
C LYS A 90 2.91 6.84 12.21
N ALA A 91 2.38 8.06 12.36
CA ALA A 91 3.03 9.27 11.88
C ALA A 91 4.36 9.56 12.62
N VAL A 92 4.40 9.37 13.94
CA VAL A 92 5.62 9.51 14.75
C VAL A 92 6.67 8.48 14.35
N ALA A 93 6.27 7.22 14.16
CA ALA A 93 7.18 6.16 13.71
C ALA A 93 7.75 6.46 12.32
N ALA A 94 6.93 6.95 11.40
CA ALA A 94 7.38 7.35 10.07
C ALA A 94 8.36 8.54 10.11
N GLU A 95 8.13 9.52 10.98
CA GLU A 95 9.06 10.65 11.19
C GLU A 95 10.39 10.18 11.75
N ALA A 96 10.39 9.23 12.70
CA ALA A 96 11.61 8.67 13.29
C ALA A 96 12.44 7.91 12.25
N VAL A 97 11.79 7.04 11.45
CA VAL A 97 12.46 6.27 10.39
C VAL A 97 13.02 7.19 9.29
N ASN A 98 12.27 8.19 8.87
CA ASN A 98 12.75 9.16 7.87
C ASN A 98 13.95 9.95 8.37
N LYS A 99 14.04 10.21 9.66
CA LYS A 99 15.17 10.90 10.27
C LYS A 99 16.44 10.04 10.31
N GLU A 100 16.33 8.77 10.72
CA GLU A 100 17.45 7.82 10.67
C GLU A 100 17.95 7.61 9.24
N LEU A 101 17.04 7.54 8.25
CA LEU A 101 17.40 7.44 6.83
C LEU A 101 18.10 8.69 6.31
N ASN A 102 17.77 9.87 6.81
CA ASN A 102 18.43 11.12 6.40
C ASN A 102 19.79 11.31 7.11
N GLU A 103 19.94 10.95 8.36
CA GLU A 103 21.23 10.97 9.09
C GLU A 103 22.23 9.96 8.48
N ASN A 104 21.76 8.81 8.00
CA ASN A 104 22.59 7.83 7.28
C ASN A 104 22.94 8.27 5.83
N LYS A 105 22.15 9.14 5.19
CA LYS A 105 22.48 9.66 3.85
C LYS A 105 23.65 10.65 3.86
N ASP A 106 23.83 11.42 4.92
CA ASP A 106 24.94 12.38 5.00
C ASP A 106 26.29 11.71 5.23
N THR A 107 26.30 10.44 5.70
CA THR A 107 27.55 9.64 5.86
C THR A 107 27.93 8.86 4.58
N LEU A 108 27.00 8.70 3.62
CA LEU A 108 27.17 7.89 2.41
C LEU A 108 27.41 8.71 1.11
N GLN A 109 27.46 10.06 1.20
CA GLN A 109 27.65 10.90 0.00
C GLN A 109 29.11 11.10 -0.45
N ALA A 110 30.06 10.33 0.06
CA ALA A 110 31.48 10.42 -0.32
C ALA A 110 31.94 9.40 -1.39
N GLU A 111 31.04 8.55 -1.92
CA GLU A 111 31.41 7.68 -3.04
C GLU A 111 30.42 7.78 -4.20
N THR A 112 30.80 8.55 -5.22
CA THR A 112 30.15 8.59 -6.53
C THR A 112 30.25 7.23 -7.21
N SER A 113 29.21 6.40 -7.12
CA SER A 113 29.00 5.28 -8.02
C SER A 113 27.68 5.40 -8.73
N LYS A 114 27.71 5.19 -10.06
CA LYS A 114 26.51 5.10 -10.94
C LYS A 114 25.42 4.27 -10.28
N PRO A 115 24.12 4.66 -10.40
CA PRO A 115 23.05 3.83 -9.89
C PRO A 115 23.14 2.45 -10.51
N LEU A 116 23.43 1.45 -9.70
CA LEU A 116 23.40 0.04 -10.12
C LEU A 116 21.96 -0.31 -10.48
N ALA A 117 21.76 -0.90 -11.65
CA ALA A 117 20.47 -1.48 -12.01
C ALA A 117 20.04 -2.45 -10.90
N LYS A 118 18.90 -2.20 -10.25
CA LYS A 118 18.39 -3.09 -9.20
C LYS A 118 18.15 -4.47 -9.80
N THR A 119 18.84 -5.46 -9.27
CA THR A 119 18.62 -6.86 -9.62
C THR A 119 17.32 -7.38 -9.01
N LEU A 120 16.80 -8.49 -9.52
CA LEU A 120 15.60 -9.16 -9.00
C LEU A 120 15.69 -9.38 -7.46
N ALA A 121 16.88 -9.72 -6.97
CA ALA A 121 17.15 -9.94 -5.54
C ALA A 121 17.02 -8.68 -4.67
N GLN A 122 17.13 -7.49 -5.25
CA GLN A 122 17.01 -6.20 -4.54
C GLN A 122 15.56 -5.66 -4.52
N VAL A 123 14.67 -6.30 -5.27
CA VAL A 123 13.24 -5.94 -5.32
C VAL A 123 12.44 -6.70 -4.29
N LEU A 124 12.83 -7.96 -4.04
CA LEU A 124 12.18 -8.83 -3.06
C LEU A 124 12.62 -8.46 -1.63
N PRO A 125 11.75 -8.61 -0.62
CA PRO A 125 12.11 -8.41 0.78
C PRO A 125 13.27 -9.32 1.22
N ASP A 126 13.99 -8.90 2.24
CA ASP A 126 15.04 -9.72 2.85
C ASP A 126 14.45 -11.05 3.36
N GLY A 127 15.14 -12.15 3.08
CA GLY A 127 14.68 -13.49 3.45
C GLY A 127 13.56 -14.07 2.59
N HIS A 128 13.09 -13.34 1.55
CA HIS A 128 12.06 -13.87 0.65
C HIS A 128 12.52 -15.17 -0.01
N PRO A 129 11.68 -16.23 -0.02
CA PRO A 129 12.03 -17.49 -0.65
C PRO A 129 12.26 -17.32 -2.16
N ARG A 130 13.20 -18.08 -2.70
CA ARG A 130 13.49 -18.10 -4.13
C ARG A 130 12.81 -19.29 -4.77
N PHE A 131 12.12 -19.05 -5.86
CA PHE A 131 11.37 -20.05 -6.58
C PHE A 131 11.95 -20.21 -7.99
N GLU A 132 12.40 -21.41 -8.31
CA GLU A 132 12.88 -21.76 -9.67
C GLU A 132 11.75 -22.25 -10.57
N THR A 133 10.57 -22.49 -10.00
CA THR A 133 9.38 -22.93 -10.73
C THR A 133 9.06 -21.94 -11.86
N THR A 134 8.92 -22.46 -13.07
CA THR A 134 8.54 -21.69 -14.27
C THR A 134 7.07 -21.92 -14.59
N ALA A 135 6.47 -20.97 -15.32
CA ALA A 135 5.11 -21.12 -15.81
C ALA A 135 4.96 -22.42 -16.62
N PRO A 136 3.93 -23.27 -16.33
CA PRO A 136 3.66 -24.46 -17.10
C PRO A 136 3.52 -24.17 -18.60
N ALA A 137 3.95 -25.10 -19.44
CA ALA A 137 3.91 -24.95 -20.91
C ALA A 137 2.45 -24.80 -21.41
N GLU A 138 1.53 -25.45 -20.73
CA GLU A 138 0.11 -25.45 -21.00
C GLU A 138 -0.49 -24.03 -20.92
N PHE A 139 0.12 -23.12 -20.16
CA PHE A 139 -0.32 -21.73 -20.06
C PHE A 139 -0.18 -20.96 -21.38
N ASP A 140 0.68 -21.40 -22.29
CA ASP A 140 0.92 -20.76 -23.59
C ASP A 140 -0.37 -20.73 -24.45
N GLU A 141 -1.28 -21.70 -24.28
CA GLU A 141 -2.57 -21.72 -24.97
C GLU A 141 -3.53 -20.61 -24.51
N TYR A 142 -3.33 -20.10 -23.29
CA TYR A 142 -4.21 -19.12 -22.66
C TYR A 142 -3.66 -17.70 -22.70
N ILE A 143 -2.48 -17.50 -23.26
CA ILE A 143 -1.85 -16.19 -23.39
C ILE A 143 -1.68 -15.78 -24.86
N PHE A 144 -1.48 -14.49 -25.06
CA PHE A 144 -1.02 -13.94 -26.34
C PHE A 144 -0.29 -12.62 -26.09
N TYR A 145 0.57 -12.25 -27.01
CA TYR A 145 1.35 -11.04 -26.93
C TYR A 145 0.68 -9.90 -27.70
N SER A 146 0.75 -8.68 -27.16
CA SER A 146 0.31 -7.49 -27.86
C SER A 146 1.23 -6.31 -27.52
N SER A 147 1.41 -5.39 -28.48
CA SER A 147 2.13 -4.14 -28.19
C SER A 147 1.43 -3.35 -27.10
N ALA A 148 2.22 -2.83 -26.15
CA ALA A 148 1.81 -1.90 -25.14
C ALA A 148 2.83 -0.78 -25.02
N GLU A 149 2.36 0.44 -24.79
CA GLU A 149 3.20 1.61 -24.53
C GLU A 149 3.18 1.93 -23.04
N CYS A 150 4.35 2.19 -22.47
CA CYS A 150 4.46 2.59 -21.06
C CYS A 150 4.00 4.03 -20.88
N PRO A 151 3.03 4.31 -19.98
CA PRO A 151 2.56 5.67 -19.75
C PRO A 151 3.57 6.58 -19.04
N VAL A 152 4.70 6.02 -18.55
CA VAL A 152 5.73 6.77 -17.82
C VAL A 152 6.89 7.15 -18.72
N CYS A 153 7.50 6.20 -19.43
CA CYS A 153 8.70 6.42 -20.27
C CYS A 153 8.43 6.30 -21.76
N GLN A 154 7.21 5.97 -22.18
CA GLN A 154 6.78 5.83 -23.57
C GLN A 154 7.47 4.67 -24.34
N THR A 155 8.20 3.80 -23.64
CA THR A 155 8.78 2.60 -24.25
C THR A 155 7.66 1.66 -24.73
N GLU A 156 7.70 1.27 -25.98
CA GLU A 156 6.88 0.20 -26.52
C GLU A 156 7.48 -1.16 -26.16
N PHE A 157 6.63 -2.08 -25.72
CA PHE A 157 7.05 -3.43 -25.35
C PHE A 157 5.97 -4.47 -25.63
N SER A 158 6.38 -5.71 -25.72
CA SER A 158 5.48 -6.84 -25.89
C SER A 158 4.89 -7.25 -24.54
N ALA A 159 3.59 -7.01 -24.36
CA ALA A 159 2.87 -7.31 -23.13
C ALA A 159 2.00 -8.56 -23.27
N VAL A 160 2.04 -9.41 -22.24
CA VAL A 160 1.22 -10.63 -22.22
C VAL A 160 -0.22 -10.31 -21.83
N LYS A 161 -1.17 -10.79 -22.64
CA LYS A 161 -2.62 -10.77 -22.36
C LYS A 161 -3.16 -12.18 -22.20
N LEU A 162 -4.24 -12.32 -21.43
CA LEU A 162 -4.94 -13.57 -21.26
C LEU A 162 -6.09 -13.70 -22.25
N ARG A 163 -6.29 -14.90 -22.77
CA ARG A 163 -7.50 -15.32 -23.50
C ARG A 163 -8.60 -15.64 -22.48
N GLU A 164 -9.15 -14.60 -21.82
CA GLU A 164 -10.08 -14.75 -20.69
C GLU A 164 -11.29 -15.63 -21.04
N SER A 165 -11.73 -15.65 -22.30
CA SER A 165 -12.84 -16.52 -22.77
C SER A 165 -12.51 -18.02 -22.76
N ARG A 166 -11.25 -18.40 -22.64
CA ARG A 166 -10.81 -19.81 -22.56
C ARG A 166 -10.58 -20.29 -21.13
N LEU A 167 -10.66 -19.40 -20.15
CA LEU A 167 -10.48 -19.75 -18.75
C LEU A 167 -11.74 -20.44 -18.22
N ILE A 168 -11.60 -21.63 -17.66
CA ILE A 168 -12.68 -22.42 -17.09
C ILE A 168 -12.66 -22.23 -15.57
N THR A 169 -13.70 -21.59 -15.04
CA THR A 169 -13.85 -21.41 -13.60
C THR A 169 -14.16 -22.73 -12.93
N LYS A 170 -13.29 -23.18 -12.04
CA LYS A 170 -13.49 -24.36 -11.20
C LYS A 170 -14.31 -24.02 -9.97
N GLN A 171 -13.96 -22.93 -9.30
CA GLN A 171 -14.55 -22.51 -8.03
C GLN A 171 -14.38 -21.02 -7.81
N VAL A 172 -15.30 -20.42 -7.06
CA VAL A 172 -15.14 -19.11 -6.46
C VAL A 172 -15.07 -19.29 -4.96
N ALA A 173 -13.94 -18.91 -4.35
CA ALA A 173 -13.73 -19.02 -2.92
C ALA A 173 -14.50 -17.93 -2.15
N SER A 174 -14.65 -18.09 -0.84
CA SER A 174 -15.35 -17.15 0.05
C SER A 174 -14.74 -15.75 0.08
N ASP A 175 -13.45 -15.63 -0.22
CA ASP A 175 -12.70 -14.37 -0.36
C ASP A 175 -12.71 -13.79 -1.79
N PHE A 176 -13.60 -14.29 -2.64
CA PHE A 176 -13.77 -13.93 -4.05
C PHE A 176 -12.60 -14.31 -4.98
N ARG A 177 -11.66 -15.15 -4.52
CA ARG A 177 -10.68 -15.74 -5.44
C ARG A 177 -11.38 -16.65 -6.43
N ILE A 178 -11.15 -16.40 -7.72
CA ILE A 178 -11.58 -17.31 -8.79
C ILE A 178 -10.45 -18.31 -9.01
N ILE A 179 -10.72 -19.57 -8.77
CA ILE A 179 -9.82 -20.68 -9.05
C ILE A 179 -10.20 -21.26 -10.41
N TYR A 180 -9.23 -21.33 -11.30
CA TYR A 180 -9.42 -21.87 -12.64
C TYR A 180 -8.88 -23.30 -12.73
N GLU A 181 -9.45 -24.11 -13.63
CA GLU A 181 -9.02 -25.51 -13.81
C GLU A 181 -7.70 -25.62 -14.56
N ASN A 182 -7.46 -24.70 -15.48
CA ASN A 182 -6.48 -24.84 -16.54
C ASN A 182 -5.35 -23.82 -16.53
N MET A 183 -5.43 -22.80 -15.67
CA MET A 183 -4.41 -21.75 -15.61
C MET A 183 -4.53 -20.95 -14.31
N GLU A 184 -3.41 -20.41 -13.82
CA GLU A 184 -3.39 -19.41 -12.74
C GLU A 184 -3.11 -18.00 -13.29
N PRO A 185 -4.14 -17.15 -13.42
CA PRO A 185 -4.00 -15.79 -13.99
C PRO A 185 -3.12 -14.84 -13.16
N LEU A 186 -2.87 -15.15 -11.89
CA LEU A 186 -2.04 -14.35 -11.00
C LEU A 186 -0.61 -14.23 -11.53
N TRP A 187 -0.11 -15.21 -12.24
CA TRP A 187 1.21 -15.19 -12.87
C TRP A 187 1.35 -14.06 -13.90
N TYR A 188 0.24 -13.60 -14.48
CA TYR A 188 0.22 -12.58 -15.54
C TYR A 188 -0.56 -11.33 -15.14
N TYR A 189 -0.79 -11.14 -13.83
CA TYR A 189 -1.60 -10.05 -13.33
C TYR A 189 -0.91 -8.69 -13.45
N ILE A 190 0.41 -8.65 -13.22
CA ILE A 190 1.21 -7.42 -13.27
C ILE A 190 1.94 -7.33 -14.62
N TRP A 191 1.86 -6.16 -15.24
CA TRP A 191 2.75 -5.78 -16.32
C TRP A 191 3.88 -4.94 -15.77
N VAL A 192 5.10 -5.17 -16.26
CA VAL A 192 6.30 -4.41 -15.94
C VAL A 192 6.88 -3.85 -17.23
N CYS A 193 7.15 -2.56 -17.25
CA CYS A 193 7.83 -1.91 -18.37
C CYS A 193 9.33 -2.25 -18.32
N PRO A 194 9.90 -2.85 -19.37
CA PRO A 194 11.33 -3.19 -19.39
C PRO A 194 12.25 -1.95 -19.43
N GLY A 195 11.72 -0.80 -19.90
CA GLY A 195 12.50 0.43 -20.02
C GLY A 195 12.68 1.22 -18.72
N CYS A 196 11.69 1.17 -17.81
CA CYS A 196 11.76 1.96 -16.56
C CYS A 196 11.33 1.21 -15.30
N GLY A 197 10.94 -0.06 -15.40
CA GLY A 197 10.46 -0.83 -14.25
C GLY A 197 9.08 -0.44 -13.71
N PHE A 198 8.33 0.44 -14.40
CA PHE A 198 6.94 0.76 -14.03
C PHE A 198 6.11 -0.51 -14.02
N ALA A 199 5.59 -0.88 -12.86
CA ALA A 199 4.84 -2.10 -12.63
C ALA A 199 3.42 -1.78 -12.15
N TYR A 200 2.40 -2.32 -12.85
CA TYR A 200 1.01 -2.03 -12.51
C TYR A 200 0.07 -3.17 -12.94
N PRO A 201 -1.09 -3.33 -12.29
CA PRO A 201 -2.09 -4.30 -12.71
C PRO A 201 -2.47 -4.12 -14.20
N ARG A 202 -2.36 -5.19 -15.00
CA ARG A 202 -2.51 -5.15 -16.47
C ARG A 202 -3.77 -4.45 -16.98
N LYS A 203 -4.92 -4.67 -16.31
CA LYS A 203 -6.21 -4.05 -16.72
C LYS A 203 -6.25 -2.53 -16.45
N GLN A 204 -5.33 -2.01 -15.66
CA GLN A 204 -5.25 -0.61 -15.25
C GLN A 204 -3.94 0.06 -15.69
N PHE A 205 -3.05 -0.64 -16.36
CA PHE A 205 -1.70 -0.20 -16.69
C PHE A 205 -1.65 1.18 -17.38
N ARG A 206 -2.65 1.49 -18.21
CA ARG A 206 -2.76 2.77 -18.92
C ARG A 206 -3.62 3.82 -18.21
N LYS A 207 -4.14 3.51 -17.01
CA LYS A 207 -5.11 4.38 -16.31
C LYS A 207 -4.47 5.36 -15.33
N ILE A 208 -3.17 5.59 -15.41
CA ILE A 208 -2.50 6.61 -14.60
C ILE A 208 -2.67 8.00 -15.21
N THR A 209 -2.80 9.02 -14.35
CA THR A 209 -2.93 10.40 -14.79
C THR A 209 -1.58 10.97 -15.25
N PRO A 210 -1.57 12.01 -16.12
CA PRO A 210 -0.33 12.68 -16.52
C PRO A 210 0.52 13.18 -15.33
N ARG A 211 -0.13 13.64 -14.26
CA ARG A 211 0.55 14.07 -13.03
C ARG A 211 1.27 12.92 -12.33
N GLN A 212 0.62 11.76 -12.23
CA GLN A 212 1.22 10.56 -11.68
C GLN A 212 2.37 10.07 -12.56
N ALA A 213 2.18 10.07 -13.89
CA ALA A 213 3.24 9.68 -14.83
C ALA A 213 4.49 10.57 -14.69
N ALA A 214 4.32 11.89 -14.54
CA ALA A 214 5.44 12.82 -14.33
C ALA A 214 6.19 12.55 -13.01
N LYS A 215 5.46 12.28 -11.91
CA LYS A 215 6.05 11.91 -10.60
C LYS A 215 6.86 10.61 -10.71
N LEU A 216 6.29 9.59 -11.36
CA LEU A 216 6.93 8.29 -11.57
C LEU A 216 8.17 8.38 -12.47
N LYS A 217 8.12 9.21 -13.52
CA LYS A 217 9.22 9.37 -14.46
C LYS A 217 10.51 9.78 -13.75
N LYS A 218 10.43 10.75 -12.85
CA LYS A 218 11.59 11.20 -12.06
C LYS A 218 12.17 10.06 -11.22
N ALA A 219 11.34 9.30 -10.53
CA ALA A 219 11.80 8.26 -9.61
C ALA A 219 12.27 6.98 -10.32
N LEU A 220 11.59 6.55 -11.39
CA LEU A 220 11.86 5.28 -12.05
C LEU A 220 12.92 5.39 -13.14
N VAL A 221 12.91 6.46 -13.94
CA VAL A 221 13.89 6.63 -15.05
C VAL A 221 15.25 7.01 -14.50
N GLU A 222 15.32 7.90 -13.50
CA GLU A 222 16.57 8.25 -12.82
C GLU A 222 17.12 7.09 -11.96
N GLY A 223 16.25 6.19 -11.49
CA GLY A 223 16.60 5.03 -10.67
C GLY A 223 17.14 3.82 -11.42
N SER A 224 17.24 3.87 -12.75
CA SER A 224 17.79 2.80 -13.62
C SER A 224 17.29 1.39 -13.32
N LEU A 225 15.99 1.25 -12.95
CA LEU A 225 15.41 -0.06 -12.68
C LEU A 225 15.12 -0.76 -14.01
N GLN A 226 15.90 -1.78 -14.34
CA GLN A 226 15.64 -2.66 -15.48
C GLN A 226 15.08 -3.99 -14.99
N PHE A 227 13.93 -4.38 -15.51
CA PHE A 227 13.29 -5.65 -15.23
C PHE A 227 12.72 -6.21 -16.53
N GLU A 228 13.10 -7.41 -16.87
CA GLU A 228 12.55 -8.13 -18.01
C GLU A 228 12.16 -9.54 -17.57
N TYR A 229 10.99 -9.98 -18.00
CA TYR A 229 10.57 -11.36 -17.76
C TYR A 229 11.35 -12.32 -18.67
N SER A 230 11.74 -13.46 -18.12
CA SER A 230 12.22 -14.60 -18.87
C SER A 230 11.16 -15.06 -19.90
N SER A 231 11.60 -15.75 -20.96
CA SER A 231 10.70 -16.30 -22.00
C SER A 231 9.56 -17.12 -21.40
N ARG A 232 9.85 -17.91 -20.36
CA ARG A 232 8.88 -18.48 -19.42
C ARG A 232 9.11 -17.86 -18.07
N ARG A 233 8.10 -17.16 -17.56
CA ARG A 233 8.17 -16.49 -16.25
C ARG A 233 8.52 -17.50 -15.17
N THR A 234 9.48 -17.15 -14.34
CA THR A 234 9.69 -17.82 -13.07
C THR A 234 8.76 -17.27 -12.01
N LEU A 235 8.46 -18.05 -11.00
CA LEU A 235 7.63 -17.60 -9.89
C LEU A 235 8.31 -16.47 -9.09
N SER A 236 9.65 -16.47 -8.99
CA SER A 236 10.42 -15.35 -8.42
C SER A 236 10.21 -14.04 -9.19
N GLU A 237 10.14 -14.09 -10.52
CA GLU A 237 9.82 -12.91 -11.36
C GLU A 237 8.39 -12.45 -11.14
N VAL A 238 7.45 -13.37 -10.91
CA VAL A 238 6.06 -13.03 -10.57
C VAL A 238 6.02 -12.25 -9.27
N PHE A 239 6.63 -12.79 -8.19
CA PHE A 239 6.70 -12.07 -6.92
C PHE A 239 7.39 -10.71 -7.06
N ALA A 240 8.53 -10.63 -7.74
CA ALA A 240 9.22 -9.37 -7.98
C ALA A 240 8.34 -8.33 -8.68
N ALA A 241 7.53 -8.74 -9.65
CA ALA A 241 6.60 -7.83 -10.32
C ALA A 241 5.51 -7.28 -9.36
N TYR A 242 5.03 -8.10 -8.41
CA TYR A 242 4.10 -7.64 -7.38
C TYR A 242 4.76 -6.63 -6.44
N TYR A 243 5.98 -6.88 -5.98
CA TYR A 243 6.71 -5.94 -5.13
C TYR A 243 7.10 -4.66 -5.87
N LEU A 244 7.44 -4.73 -7.16
CA LEU A 244 7.60 -3.55 -8.01
C LEU A 244 6.30 -2.74 -8.13
N SER A 245 5.16 -3.42 -8.20
CA SER A 245 3.86 -2.74 -8.24
C SER A 245 3.55 -2.06 -6.89
N LEU A 246 3.89 -2.68 -5.75
CA LEU A 246 3.81 -2.03 -4.43
C LEU A 246 4.69 -0.79 -4.37
N TYR A 247 5.95 -0.90 -4.82
CA TYR A 247 6.84 0.26 -4.91
C TYR A 247 6.30 1.37 -5.81
N THR A 248 5.69 1.01 -6.95
CA THR A 248 5.00 1.97 -7.81
C THR A 248 3.84 2.66 -7.09
N PHE A 249 3.06 1.91 -6.30
CA PHE A 249 1.97 2.45 -5.49
C PHE A 249 2.48 3.44 -4.44
N ASP A 250 3.60 3.15 -3.78
CA ASP A 250 4.23 4.05 -2.81
C ASP A 250 4.64 5.37 -3.46
N LEU A 251 5.28 5.31 -4.63
CA LEU A 251 5.65 6.51 -5.39
C LEU A 251 4.43 7.35 -5.82
N MET A 252 3.29 6.70 -6.08
CA MET A 252 2.05 7.35 -6.50
C MET A 252 1.18 7.82 -5.34
N GLU A 253 1.48 7.41 -4.10
CA GLU A 253 0.57 7.56 -2.96
C GLU A 253 -0.81 7.00 -3.30
N ALA A 254 -0.82 5.74 -3.75
CA ALA A 254 -2.03 5.10 -4.26
C ALA A 254 -3.09 4.92 -3.16
N ALA A 255 -4.36 4.79 -3.57
CA ALA A 255 -5.44 4.56 -2.63
C ALA A 255 -5.26 3.24 -1.86
N PRO A 256 -5.56 3.18 -0.55
CA PRO A 256 -5.37 2.00 0.29
C PRO A 256 -5.96 0.72 -0.28
N GLN A 257 -7.11 0.80 -0.95
CA GLN A 257 -7.75 -0.36 -1.57
C GLN A 257 -6.87 -1.03 -2.65
N LEU A 258 -6.03 -0.28 -3.36
CA LEU A 258 -5.12 -0.85 -4.36
C LEU A 258 -4.05 -1.73 -3.70
N TYR A 259 -3.49 -1.26 -2.58
CA TYR A 259 -2.55 -2.03 -1.77
C TYR A 259 -3.23 -3.29 -1.20
N GLY A 260 -4.40 -3.15 -0.58
CA GLY A 260 -5.15 -4.28 -0.04
C GLY A 260 -5.42 -5.35 -1.10
N ASN A 261 -5.84 -4.94 -2.30
CA ASN A 261 -6.06 -5.84 -3.42
C ASN A 261 -4.79 -6.54 -3.89
N LEU A 262 -3.64 -5.88 -3.84
CA LEU A 262 -2.37 -6.45 -4.26
C LEU A 262 -1.82 -7.43 -3.21
N TRP A 263 -1.87 -7.04 -1.93
CA TRP A 263 -1.50 -7.90 -0.81
C TRP A 263 -2.38 -9.15 -0.74
N MET A 264 -3.69 -9.03 -1.00
CA MET A 264 -4.58 -10.19 -1.05
C MET A 264 -4.16 -11.21 -2.12
N ARG A 265 -3.67 -10.74 -3.28
CA ARG A 265 -3.14 -11.63 -4.32
C ARG A 265 -1.82 -12.28 -3.92
N LEU A 266 -0.99 -11.56 -3.17
CA LEU A 266 0.21 -12.14 -2.58
C LEU A 266 -0.14 -13.23 -1.55
N VAL A 267 -1.21 -13.06 -0.75
CA VAL A 267 -1.71 -14.14 0.13
C VAL A 267 -1.95 -15.40 -0.68
N TRP A 268 -2.72 -15.30 -1.77
CA TRP A 268 -3.04 -16.45 -2.61
C TRP A 268 -1.80 -17.09 -3.25
N LEU A 269 -0.86 -16.28 -3.73
CA LEU A 269 0.40 -16.78 -4.31
C LEU A 269 1.25 -17.50 -3.26
N TYR A 270 1.37 -16.98 -2.05
CA TYR A 270 2.12 -17.63 -0.97
C TYR A 270 1.43 -18.91 -0.50
N GLU A 271 0.09 -18.92 -0.39
CA GLU A 271 -0.68 -20.14 -0.09
C GLU A 271 -0.44 -21.22 -1.15
N ASP A 272 -0.46 -20.87 -2.44
CA ASP A 272 -0.19 -21.79 -3.55
C ASP A 272 1.23 -22.36 -3.55
N CYS A 273 2.18 -21.60 -2.99
CA CYS A 273 3.59 -22.01 -2.87
C CYS A 273 3.91 -22.78 -1.59
N GLY A 274 2.96 -22.89 -0.67
CA GLY A 274 3.18 -23.55 0.63
C GLY A 274 4.04 -22.71 1.58
N GLU A 275 3.98 -21.37 1.48
CA GLU A 275 4.71 -20.41 2.32
C GLU A 275 3.77 -19.76 3.36
N PRO A 276 3.37 -20.48 4.43
CA PRO A 276 2.33 -20.01 5.35
C PRO A 276 2.72 -18.76 6.14
N GLU A 277 3.99 -18.59 6.50
CA GLU A 277 4.44 -17.41 7.25
C GLU A 277 4.32 -16.15 6.39
N TRP A 278 4.75 -16.21 5.13
CA TRP A 278 4.61 -15.12 4.16
C TRP A 278 3.14 -14.83 3.81
N ALA A 279 2.31 -15.88 3.74
CA ALA A 279 0.87 -15.72 3.52
C ALA A 279 0.20 -14.97 4.70
N LEU A 280 0.56 -15.30 5.95
CA LEU A 280 0.04 -14.61 7.14
C LEU A 280 0.51 -13.17 7.21
N GLU A 281 1.78 -12.87 6.90
CA GLU A 281 2.28 -11.50 6.84
C GLU A 281 1.55 -10.68 5.77
N ALA A 282 1.38 -11.26 4.58
CA ALA A 282 0.62 -10.63 3.50
C ALA A 282 -0.85 -10.40 3.87
N ALA A 283 -1.48 -11.35 4.59
CA ALA A 283 -2.85 -11.23 5.09
C ALA A 283 -3.00 -10.09 6.10
N ALA A 284 -2.05 -9.95 7.01
CA ALA A 284 -2.05 -8.83 7.97
C ALA A 284 -1.91 -7.48 7.26
N LYS A 285 -1.03 -7.37 6.25
CA LYS A 285 -0.88 -6.16 5.44
C LYS A 285 -2.14 -5.86 4.62
N ALA A 286 -2.73 -6.86 3.97
CA ALA A 286 -3.97 -6.71 3.22
C ALA A 286 -5.10 -6.19 4.12
N LEU A 287 -5.27 -6.78 5.32
CA LEU A 287 -6.29 -6.38 6.29
C LEU A 287 -6.13 -4.91 6.70
N ASN A 288 -4.92 -4.49 7.06
CA ASN A 288 -4.66 -3.09 7.44
C ASN A 288 -5.05 -2.10 6.33
N TYR A 289 -4.67 -2.40 5.09
CA TYR A 289 -5.01 -1.52 3.95
C TYR A 289 -6.51 -1.53 3.64
N PHE A 290 -7.22 -2.63 3.84
CA PHE A 290 -8.65 -2.67 3.66
C PHE A 290 -9.39 -1.93 4.77
N GLU A 291 -8.90 -1.96 6.02
CA GLU A 291 -9.41 -1.12 7.11
C GLU A 291 -9.23 0.37 6.79
N GLU A 292 -8.05 0.78 6.31
CA GLU A 292 -7.81 2.16 5.85
C GLU A 292 -8.74 2.52 4.68
N ALA A 293 -8.98 1.59 3.76
CA ALA A 293 -9.88 1.80 2.64
C ALA A 293 -11.32 2.01 3.10
N LEU A 294 -11.82 1.31 4.11
CA LEU A 294 -13.15 1.56 4.68
C LEU A 294 -13.29 2.98 5.26
N LEU A 295 -12.20 3.55 5.78
CA LEU A 295 -12.20 4.87 6.38
C LEU A 295 -12.07 6.01 5.36
N SER A 296 -11.46 5.76 4.19
CA SER A 296 -10.96 6.80 3.29
C SER A 296 -11.88 7.13 2.11
N GLY A 297 -12.96 6.39 1.85
CA GLY A 297 -13.73 6.57 0.63
C GLY A 297 -15.24 6.37 0.74
N ARG A 298 -15.99 7.05 -0.14
CA ARG A 298 -17.40 6.73 -0.39
C ARG A 298 -17.45 5.57 -1.39
N ARG A 299 -17.87 4.41 -0.93
CA ARG A 299 -18.21 3.25 -1.75
C ARG A 299 -19.71 3.01 -1.73
N SER A 300 -20.19 2.13 -2.61
CA SER A 300 -21.54 1.60 -2.50
C SER A 300 -21.61 0.59 -1.35
N ASP A 301 -22.78 0.40 -0.78
CA ASP A 301 -23.02 -0.63 0.25
C ASP A 301 -22.57 -2.01 -0.23
N ALA A 302 -22.77 -2.35 -1.51
CA ALA A 302 -22.30 -3.61 -2.09
C ALA A 302 -20.76 -3.71 -2.09
N GLY A 303 -20.06 -2.60 -2.35
CA GLY A 303 -18.59 -2.54 -2.28
C GLY A 303 -18.09 -2.72 -0.86
N ASP A 304 -18.74 -2.11 0.12
CA ASP A 304 -18.41 -2.27 1.53
C ASP A 304 -18.75 -3.68 2.04
N GLN A 305 -19.86 -4.28 1.61
CA GLN A 305 -20.18 -5.68 1.90
C GLN A 305 -19.07 -6.64 1.42
N GLN A 306 -18.65 -6.49 0.16
CA GLN A 306 -17.57 -7.30 -0.40
C GLN A 306 -16.30 -7.15 0.43
N LEU A 307 -15.97 -5.92 0.81
CA LEU A 307 -14.77 -5.64 1.59
C LEU A 307 -14.84 -6.26 2.99
N TYR A 308 -15.98 -6.15 3.67
CA TYR A 308 -16.18 -6.80 4.97
C TYR A 308 -16.04 -8.32 4.89
N ILE A 309 -16.54 -8.97 3.83
CA ILE A 309 -16.39 -10.41 3.63
C ILE A 309 -14.91 -10.77 3.43
N ILE A 310 -14.18 -10.04 2.59
CA ILE A 310 -12.72 -10.24 2.40
C ILE A 310 -11.98 -10.07 3.73
N MET A 311 -12.29 -9.04 4.50
CA MET A 311 -11.68 -8.80 5.80
C MET A 311 -11.99 -9.91 6.81
N ALA A 312 -13.19 -10.49 6.75
CA ALA A 312 -13.54 -11.65 7.57
C ALA A 312 -12.66 -12.86 7.24
N GLU A 313 -12.47 -13.18 5.96
CA GLU A 313 -11.62 -14.29 5.54
C GLU A 313 -10.14 -14.04 5.86
N LEU A 314 -9.65 -12.79 5.81
CA LEU A 314 -8.32 -12.42 6.27
C LEU A 314 -8.17 -12.61 7.78
N ASN A 315 -9.17 -12.19 8.57
CA ASN A 315 -9.17 -12.40 10.02
C ASN A 315 -9.18 -13.89 10.39
N LEU A 316 -9.89 -14.73 9.64
CA LEU A 316 -9.86 -16.18 9.85
C LEU A 316 -8.47 -16.77 9.60
N ARG A 317 -7.79 -16.36 8.53
CA ARG A 317 -6.38 -16.76 8.28
C ARG A 317 -5.44 -16.37 9.43
N LEU A 318 -5.71 -15.22 10.04
CA LEU A 318 -4.94 -14.70 11.19
C LEU A 318 -5.38 -15.30 12.54
N GLY A 319 -6.31 -16.27 12.56
CA GLY A 319 -6.82 -16.89 13.79
C GLY A 319 -7.76 -16.02 14.62
N LYS A 320 -8.27 -14.91 14.06
CA LYS A 320 -9.10 -13.91 14.73
C LYS A 320 -10.58 -14.17 14.45
N LYS A 321 -11.14 -15.26 15.01
CA LYS A 321 -12.52 -15.71 14.72
C LYS A 321 -13.58 -14.67 15.12
N GLU A 322 -13.40 -13.97 16.22
CA GLU A 322 -14.37 -12.96 16.70
C GLU A 322 -14.42 -11.73 15.78
N GLU A 323 -13.26 -11.26 15.32
CA GLU A 323 -13.13 -10.18 14.37
C GLU A 323 -13.77 -10.53 13.02
N ALA A 324 -13.56 -11.76 12.57
CA ALA A 324 -14.18 -12.29 11.35
C ALA A 324 -15.72 -12.27 11.47
N LEU A 325 -16.27 -12.76 12.56
CA LEU A 325 -17.71 -12.73 12.81
C LEU A 325 -18.26 -11.30 12.85
N ARG A 326 -17.52 -10.34 13.43
CA ARG A 326 -17.92 -8.92 13.41
C ARG A 326 -17.97 -8.37 11.99
N CYS A 327 -16.95 -8.63 11.19
CA CYS A 327 -16.94 -8.21 9.78
C CYS A 327 -18.11 -8.81 8.99
N LEU A 328 -18.40 -10.10 9.16
CA LEU A 328 -19.54 -10.73 8.49
C LEU A 328 -20.89 -10.13 8.92
N MET A 329 -21.06 -9.81 10.21
CA MET A 329 -22.26 -9.15 10.70
C MET A 329 -22.42 -7.76 10.08
N GLU A 330 -21.35 -6.98 9.95
CA GLU A 330 -21.40 -5.69 9.25
C GLU A 330 -21.83 -5.87 7.78
N ALA A 331 -21.33 -6.89 7.07
CA ALA A 331 -21.75 -7.19 5.70
C ALA A 331 -23.25 -7.52 5.61
N VAL A 332 -23.80 -8.27 6.59
CA VAL A 332 -25.24 -8.60 6.65
C VAL A 332 -26.09 -7.36 6.91
N ASN A 333 -25.62 -6.44 7.76
CA ASN A 333 -26.39 -5.27 8.21
C ASN A 333 -26.51 -4.16 7.14
N LEU A 334 -25.68 -4.16 6.10
CA LEU A 334 -25.76 -3.18 5.00
C LEU A 334 -27.02 -3.44 4.14
N ARG A 335 -28.05 -2.58 4.32
CA ARG A 335 -29.39 -2.80 3.76
C ARG A 335 -29.49 -2.57 2.25
N GLN A 336 -28.74 -1.61 1.70
CA GLN A 336 -28.77 -1.23 0.27
C GLN A 336 -27.70 -1.96 -0.56
N GLY A 337 -27.14 -3.03 -0.02
CA GLY A 337 -26.10 -3.79 -0.66
C GLY A 337 -26.60 -4.89 -1.60
N ASN A 338 -25.71 -5.83 -1.92
CA ASN A 338 -26.00 -6.98 -2.77
C ASN A 338 -26.56 -8.15 -1.96
N ASP A 339 -27.73 -8.68 -2.35
CA ASP A 339 -28.38 -9.79 -1.64
C ASP A 339 -27.57 -11.09 -1.68
N GLY A 340 -26.78 -11.32 -2.75
CA GLY A 340 -25.85 -12.45 -2.84
C GLY A 340 -24.74 -12.36 -1.79
N TYR A 341 -24.18 -11.17 -1.61
CA TYR A 341 -23.15 -10.94 -0.57
C TYR A 341 -23.72 -11.08 0.83
N ARG A 342 -24.95 -10.62 1.04
CA ARG A 342 -25.65 -10.78 2.33
C ARG A 342 -25.87 -12.24 2.68
N ARG A 343 -26.32 -13.06 1.70
CA ARG A 343 -26.48 -14.51 1.91
C ARG A 343 -25.14 -15.18 2.18
N LEU A 344 -24.12 -14.89 1.37
CA LEU A 344 -22.77 -15.44 1.55
C LEU A 344 -22.24 -15.15 2.97
N ALA A 345 -22.39 -13.92 3.46
CA ALA A 345 -21.97 -13.55 4.80
C ALA A 345 -22.78 -14.27 5.89
N ALA A 346 -24.10 -14.41 5.72
CA ALA A 346 -24.98 -15.12 6.67
C ALA A 346 -24.64 -16.62 6.73
N ASP A 347 -24.45 -17.27 5.60
CA ASP A 347 -24.06 -18.67 5.50
C ASP A 347 -22.71 -18.89 6.19
N ARG A 348 -21.74 -17.99 5.96
CA ARG A 348 -20.42 -18.06 6.57
C ARG A 348 -20.44 -17.89 8.08
N ILE A 349 -21.34 -17.03 8.62
CA ILE A 349 -21.57 -16.91 10.07
C ILE A 349 -22.08 -18.24 10.64
N GLN A 350 -23.02 -18.89 9.95
CA GLN A 350 -23.57 -20.17 10.39
C GLN A 350 -22.49 -21.25 10.42
N ASP A 351 -21.65 -21.36 9.37
CA ASP A 351 -20.54 -22.28 9.31
C ASP A 351 -19.56 -22.11 10.49
N LEU A 352 -19.19 -20.86 10.78
CA LEU A 352 -18.27 -20.54 11.87
C LEU A 352 -18.82 -20.78 13.28
N ARG A 353 -20.14 -20.77 13.43
CA ARG A 353 -20.79 -21.07 14.72
C ARG A 353 -20.98 -22.56 14.95
N SER A 354 -20.99 -23.37 13.88
CA SER A 354 -21.11 -24.83 13.96
C SER A 354 -19.77 -25.55 14.14
N GLN A 355 -18.67 -24.86 13.98
CA GLN A 355 -17.28 -25.29 14.28
C GLN A 355 -16.87 -24.84 15.70
#